data_421492e824b46319e0b3b1f9ebbfdfde
#
_entry.id   421492e824b46319e0b3b1f9ebbfdfde
#
_cell.length_a   1.000
_cell.length_b   1.000
_cell.length_c   1.000
_cell.angle_alpha   90.00
_cell.angle_beta   90.00
_cell.angle_gamma   90.00
#
_symmetry.space_group_name_H-M   'P 1'
#
loop_
_entity.id
_entity.type
_entity.pdbx_description
1 polymer ?
#
loop_
_entity_poly.entity_id
_entity_poly.type
_entity_poly.pdbx_seq_one_letter_code
_entity_poly.pdbx_strand_id
1 'polypeptide(L)'
;MAEFKDYVIADINLADWGRKEINIAETEMPGLMAIREEFAKTQPLKGARITGSLHMTIQTAVLIETLTALGAEVRWASCNIFSTQDHAAAAIAADGIPVFAVKGETLVDYWDYTHRIFEWTDGGYSNMILDDGGDATLLLHLGARAEKDISVLAKPGSEEETILFAAIKACLLYTSDAADE
;
A
#
# COMPACT_ATOMS: atom_id res chain seq x y z
N MET A 1 10.86 -13.88 -18.56
CA MET A 1 10.83 -12.87 -17.49
C MET A 1 9.99 -13.48 -16.38
N ALA A 2 10.39 -13.36 -15.10
CA ALA A 2 9.53 -13.79 -14.00
C ALA A 2 8.24 -12.96 -14.05
N GLU A 3 7.10 -13.62 -13.85
CA GLU A 3 5.81 -12.94 -13.76
C GLU A 3 5.79 -12.07 -12.52
N PHE A 4 5.40 -10.79 -12.65
CA PHE A 4 5.24 -9.89 -11.50
C PHE A 4 4.10 -10.40 -10.60
N LYS A 5 4.38 -10.64 -9.32
CA LYS A 5 3.44 -11.22 -8.34
C LYS A 5 3.41 -10.47 -7.01
N ASP A 6 3.98 -9.28 -6.94
CA ASP A 6 4.00 -8.48 -5.71
C ASP A 6 2.71 -7.65 -5.59
N TYR A 7 1.58 -8.37 -5.53
CA TYR A 7 0.25 -7.79 -5.34
C TYR A 7 -0.73 -8.80 -4.76
N VAL A 8 -1.79 -8.30 -4.13
CA VAL A 8 -3.01 -9.05 -3.78
C VAL A 8 -4.22 -8.27 -4.26
N ILE A 9 -4.98 -8.86 -5.18
CA ILE A 9 -6.17 -8.27 -5.80
C ILE A 9 -7.24 -9.34 -6.02
N ALA A 10 -8.48 -8.95 -6.25
CA ALA A 10 -9.58 -9.88 -6.46
C ALA A 10 -9.45 -10.69 -7.78
N ASP A 11 -9.22 -10.01 -8.90
CA ASP A 11 -9.12 -10.62 -10.24
C ASP A 11 -8.35 -9.71 -11.20
N ILE A 12 -7.23 -10.21 -11.74
CA ILE A 12 -6.42 -9.47 -12.72
C ILE A 12 -7.14 -9.23 -14.05
N ASN A 13 -8.12 -10.06 -14.40
CA ASN A 13 -8.91 -9.89 -15.64
C ASN A 13 -9.78 -8.62 -15.64
N LEU A 14 -9.94 -7.95 -14.49
CA LEU A 14 -10.61 -6.67 -14.39
C LEU A 14 -9.75 -5.48 -14.86
N ALA A 15 -8.45 -5.70 -15.15
CA ALA A 15 -7.51 -4.64 -15.48
C ALA A 15 -7.93 -3.77 -16.69
N ASP A 16 -8.43 -4.39 -17.75
CA ASP A 16 -8.88 -3.66 -18.96
C ASP A 16 -10.08 -2.75 -18.66
N TRP A 17 -10.97 -3.18 -17.77
CA TRP A 17 -12.06 -2.33 -17.30
C TRP A 17 -11.52 -1.19 -16.44
N GLY A 18 -10.68 -1.50 -15.48
CA GLY A 18 -10.04 -0.51 -14.62
C GLY A 18 -9.31 0.56 -15.43
N ARG A 19 -8.57 0.16 -16.47
CA ARG A 19 -7.87 1.10 -17.36
C ARG A 19 -8.82 2.09 -18.03
N LYS A 20 -9.97 1.63 -18.51
CA LYS A 20 -10.98 2.51 -19.12
C LYS A 20 -11.53 3.53 -18.13
N GLU A 21 -11.84 3.09 -16.90
CA GLU A 21 -12.35 3.95 -15.85
C GLU A 21 -11.29 4.97 -15.39
N ILE A 22 -10.01 4.57 -15.28
CA ILE A 22 -8.89 5.46 -14.96
C ILE A 22 -8.76 6.55 -16.04
N ASN A 23 -8.83 6.19 -17.33
CA ASN A 23 -8.74 7.15 -18.42
C ASN A 23 -9.89 8.18 -18.39
N ILE A 24 -11.08 7.78 -17.94
CA ILE A 24 -12.19 8.72 -17.72
C ILE A 24 -11.88 9.64 -16.52
N ALA A 25 -11.44 9.07 -15.40
CA ALA A 25 -11.13 9.84 -14.19
C ALA A 25 -10.02 10.89 -14.43
N GLU A 26 -9.04 10.61 -15.27
CA GLU A 26 -8.01 11.58 -15.68
C GLU A 26 -8.62 12.86 -16.26
N THR A 27 -9.71 12.76 -17.01
CA THR A 27 -10.40 13.93 -17.59
C THR A 27 -11.09 14.81 -16.53
N GLU A 28 -11.38 14.23 -15.38
CA GLU A 28 -12.03 14.89 -14.26
C GLU A 28 -11.04 15.40 -13.19
N MET A 29 -9.75 15.12 -13.38
CA MET A 29 -8.66 15.47 -12.46
C MET A 29 -7.61 16.39 -13.09
N PRO A 30 -8.00 17.55 -13.66
CA PRO A 30 -7.13 18.37 -14.48
C PRO A 30 -5.91 18.92 -13.71
N GLY A 31 -6.04 19.17 -12.41
CA GLY A 31 -4.92 19.65 -11.59
C GLY A 31 -3.82 18.60 -11.47
N LEU A 32 -4.18 17.34 -11.23
CA LEU A 32 -3.21 16.24 -11.12
C LEU A 32 -2.58 15.93 -12.48
N MET A 33 -3.37 15.97 -13.56
CA MET A 33 -2.87 15.76 -14.92
C MET A 33 -1.91 16.88 -15.35
N ALA A 34 -2.16 18.14 -14.98
CA ALA A 34 -1.24 19.25 -15.23
C ALA A 34 0.10 19.06 -14.52
N ILE A 35 0.07 18.60 -13.26
CA ILE A 35 1.29 18.26 -12.50
C ILE A 35 2.06 17.14 -13.19
N ARG A 36 1.38 16.08 -13.63
CA ARG A 36 2.00 14.97 -14.37
C ARG A 36 2.66 15.47 -15.66
N GLU A 37 1.97 16.29 -16.46
CA GLU A 37 2.48 16.85 -17.70
C GLU A 37 3.72 17.74 -17.46
N GLU A 38 3.67 18.61 -16.46
CA GLU A 38 4.74 19.57 -16.17
C GLU A 38 6.00 18.87 -15.64
N PHE A 39 5.84 17.92 -14.70
CA PHE A 39 6.96 17.38 -13.93
C PHE A 39 7.42 15.98 -14.33
N ALA A 40 6.70 15.20 -15.16
CA ALA A 40 7.09 13.83 -15.50
C ALA A 40 8.49 13.75 -16.14
N LYS A 41 8.90 14.78 -16.93
CA LYS A 41 10.23 14.80 -17.56
C LYS A 41 11.36 15.04 -16.58
N THR A 42 11.13 15.81 -15.52
CA THR A 42 12.14 16.17 -14.52
C THR A 42 12.23 15.15 -13.38
N GLN A 43 11.19 14.32 -13.23
CA GLN A 43 11.07 13.29 -12.21
C GLN A 43 11.47 13.77 -10.80
N PRO A 44 10.79 14.77 -10.23
CA PRO A 44 11.17 15.37 -8.95
C PRO A 44 11.03 14.41 -7.77
N LEU A 45 10.29 13.29 -7.94
CA LEU A 45 10.14 12.25 -6.92
C LEU A 45 11.13 11.08 -7.12
N LYS A 46 12.15 11.23 -7.96
CA LYS A 46 13.17 10.19 -8.10
C LYS A 46 13.86 9.90 -6.78
N GLY A 47 13.83 8.63 -6.34
CA GLY A 47 14.33 8.19 -5.05
C GLY A 47 13.32 8.30 -3.90
N ALA A 48 12.11 8.80 -4.14
CA ALA A 48 11.02 8.68 -3.21
C ALA A 48 10.48 7.24 -3.23
N ARG A 49 10.42 6.61 -2.07
CA ARG A 49 9.79 5.31 -1.82
C ARG A 49 8.56 5.53 -0.97
N ILE A 50 7.41 5.54 -1.61
CA ILE A 50 6.14 5.93 -1.00
C ILE A 50 5.34 4.69 -0.62
N THR A 51 5.09 4.53 0.66
CA THR A 51 4.11 3.60 1.20
C THR A 51 2.78 4.34 1.32
N GLY A 52 1.76 3.90 0.60
CA GLY A 52 0.44 4.52 0.55
C GLY A 52 -0.63 3.65 1.21
N SER A 53 -1.40 4.25 2.10
CA SER A 53 -2.60 3.69 2.72
C SER A 53 -3.75 4.67 2.51
N LEU A 54 -4.48 4.50 1.41
CA LEU A 54 -5.61 5.33 1.01
C LEU A 54 -6.57 4.48 0.16
N HIS A 55 -7.86 4.77 0.23
CA HIS A 55 -8.91 4.08 -0.53
C HIS A 55 -8.47 3.72 -1.95
N MET A 56 -8.42 2.42 -2.30
CA MET A 56 -7.98 1.97 -3.63
C MET A 56 -9.11 2.14 -4.65
N THR A 57 -9.34 3.39 -5.04
CA THR A 57 -10.34 3.81 -6.02
C THR A 57 -9.71 4.17 -7.36
N ILE A 58 -10.54 4.41 -8.36
CA ILE A 58 -10.10 4.90 -9.68
C ILE A 58 -9.32 6.20 -9.57
N GLN A 59 -9.76 7.14 -8.71
CA GLN A 59 -9.06 8.41 -8.50
C GLN A 59 -7.70 8.21 -7.84
N THR A 60 -7.63 7.29 -6.90
CA THR A 60 -6.35 6.91 -6.27
C THR A 60 -5.41 6.24 -7.29
N ALA A 61 -5.93 5.45 -8.24
CA ALA A 61 -5.13 4.91 -9.31
C ALA A 61 -4.48 6.03 -10.16
N VAL A 62 -5.22 7.10 -10.51
CA VAL A 62 -4.65 8.28 -11.18
C VAL A 62 -3.55 8.94 -10.35
N LEU A 63 -3.72 9.00 -9.02
CA LEU A 63 -2.68 9.52 -8.11
C LEU A 63 -1.43 8.63 -8.13
N ILE A 64 -1.59 7.31 -7.99
CA ILE A 64 -0.48 6.34 -8.02
C ILE A 64 0.32 6.47 -9.32
N GLU A 65 -0.36 6.48 -10.45
CA GLU A 65 0.27 6.65 -11.75
C GLU A 65 0.97 8.01 -11.90
N THR A 66 0.43 9.05 -11.30
CA THR A 66 1.09 10.35 -11.27
C THR A 66 2.37 10.30 -10.44
N LEU A 67 2.34 9.72 -9.23
CA LEU A 67 3.52 9.57 -8.39
C LEU A 67 4.63 8.78 -9.10
N THR A 68 4.28 7.68 -9.78
CA THR A 68 5.23 6.87 -10.53
C THR A 68 5.76 7.61 -11.76
N ALA A 69 4.93 8.35 -12.49
CA ALA A 69 5.36 9.19 -13.61
C ALA A 69 6.35 10.29 -13.17
N LEU A 70 6.21 10.79 -11.94
CA LEU A 70 7.14 11.75 -11.34
C LEU A 70 8.42 11.10 -10.78
N GLY A 71 8.55 9.77 -10.87
CA GLY A 71 9.76 9.03 -10.52
C GLY A 71 9.75 8.31 -9.19
N ALA A 72 8.63 8.30 -8.46
CA ALA A 72 8.51 7.57 -7.21
C ALA A 72 8.39 6.06 -7.43
N GLU A 73 8.91 5.27 -6.51
CA GLU A 73 8.52 3.89 -6.28
C GLU A 73 7.36 3.88 -5.28
N VAL A 74 6.32 3.08 -5.55
CA VAL A 74 5.08 3.12 -4.75
C VAL A 74 4.66 1.70 -4.38
N ARG A 75 4.18 1.52 -3.15
CA ARG A 75 3.48 0.33 -2.66
C ARG A 75 2.19 0.79 -2.00
N TRP A 76 1.07 0.12 -2.27
CA TRP A 76 -0.24 0.64 -1.90
C TRP A 76 -1.17 -0.38 -1.29
N ALA A 77 -1.89 0.01 -0.23
CA ALA A 77 -3.02 -0.73 0.33
C ALA A 77 -4.23 0.21 0.49
N SER A 78 -5.42 -0.36 0.59
CA SER A 78 -6.60 0.41 0.95
C SER A 78 -6.62 0.71 2.45
N CYS A 79 -7.06 1.90 2.83
CA CYS A 79 -7.26 2.28 4.23
C CYS A 79 -8.66 1.89 4.78
N ASN A 80 -9.41 1.08 4.06
CA ASN A 80 -10.75 0.62 4.46
C ASN A 80 -11.14 -0.65 3.73
N ILE A 81 -11.67 -1.63 4.46
CA ILE A 81 -12.02 -2.97 3.97
C ILE A 81 -13.13 -3.01 2.90
N PHE A 82 -13.92 -1.95 2.74
CA PHE A 82 -15.03 -1.91 1.79
C PHE A 82 -14.85 -0.93 0.62
N SER A 83 -13.86 -0.04 0.68
CA SER A 83 -13.74 1.07 -0.27
C SER A 83 -13.02 0.73 -1.57
N THR A 84 -12.32 -0.40 -1.63
CA THR A 84 -11.61 -0.83 -2.83
C THR A 84 -12.54 -0.99 -4.03
N GLN A 85 -12.11 -0.48 -5.17
CA GLN A 85 -12.66 -0.79 -6.49
C GLN A 85 -11.73 -1.82 -7.15
N ASP A 86 -12.14 -3.09 -7.18
CA ASP A 86 -11.27 -4.20 -7.59
C ASP A 86 -10.69 -4.03 -9.00
N HIS A 87 -11.43 -3.40 -9.91
CA HIS A 87 -10.93 -3.10 -11.25
C HIS A 87 -9.84 -2.00 -11.25
N ALA A 88 -9.87 -1.06 -10.29
CA ALA A 88 -8.79 -0.09 -10.11
C ALA A 88 -7.51 -0.77 -9.61
N ALA A 89 -7.62 -1.62 -8.60
CA ALA A 89 -6.51 -2.40 -8.08
C ALA A 89 -5.91 -3.32 -9.16
N ALA A 90 -6.76 -3.97 -9.97
CA ALA A 90 -6.33 -4.82 -11.07
C ALA A 90 -5.52 -4.05 -12.14
N ALA A 91 -5.95 -2.84 -12.51
CA ALA A 91 -5.22 -2.01 -13.48
C ALA A 91 -3.83 -1.62 -12.96
N ILE A 92 -3.72 -1.21 -11.70
CA ILE A 92 -2.44 -0.85 -11.05
C ILE A 92 -1.51 -2.07 -10.96
N ALA A 93 -2.04 -3.25 -10.59
CA ALA A 93 -1.27 -4.49 -10.56
C ALA A 93 -0.77 -4.90 -11.96
N ALA A 94 -1.60 -4.75 -13.00
CA ALA A 94 -1.23 -5.06 -14.38
C ALA A 94 -0.10 -4.15 -14.91
N ASP A 95 0.01 -2.93 -14.40
CA ASP A 95 1.12 -2.02 -14.71
C ASP A 95 2.40 -2.32 -13.92
N GLY A 96 2.39 -3.37 -13.09
CA GLY A 96 3.55 -3.80 -12.32
C GLY A 96 3.80 -2.98 -11.05
N ILE A 97 2.79 -2.28 -10.55
CA ILE A 97 2.88 -1.52 -9.30
C ILE A 97 2.35 -2.38 -8.15
N PRO A 98 3.12 -2.56 -7.05
CA PRO A 98 2.67 -3.30 -5.89
C PRO A 98 1.41 -2.70 -5.26
N VAL A 99 0.33 -3.50 -5.22
CA VAL A 99 -0.96 -3.12 -4.64
C VAL A 99 -1.61 -4.29 -3.91
N PHE A 100 -2.10 -4.02 -2.71
CA PHE A 100 -2.70 -5.01 -1.81
C PHE A 100 -4.06 -4.49 -1.38
N ALA A 101 -5.12 -4.85 -2.12
CA ALA A 101 -6.46 -4.34 -1.88
C ALA A 101 -7.52 -5.23 -2.54
N VAL A 102 -8.49 -5.68 -1.76
CA VAL A 102 -9.63 -6.46 -2.20
C VAL A 102 -10.89 -5.89 -1.55
N LYS A 103 -11.94 -5.66 -2.33
CA LYS A 103 -13.21 -5.18 -1.77
C LYS A 103 -13.82 -6.22 -0.84
N GLY A 104 -14.06 -5.85 0.42
CA GLY A 104 -14.63 -6.75 1.41
C GLY A 104 -13.61 -7.70 2.03
N GLU A 105 -12.32 -7.36 1.99
CA GLU A 105 -11.27 -8.04 2.73
C GLU A 105 -11.59 -8.13 4.22
N THR A 106 -11.10 -9.15 4.90
CA THR A 106 -11.27 -9.29 6.35
C THR A 106 -10.34 -8.34 7.11
N LEU A 107 -10.58 -8.13 8.41
CA LEU A 107 -9.64 -7.36 9.24
C LEU A 107 -8.24 -7.99 9.30
N VAL A 108 -8.15 -9.32 9.19
CA VAL A 108 -6.86 -10.03 9.13
C VAL A 108 -6.13 -9.67 7.82
N ASP A 109 -6.83 -9.73 6.69
CA ASP A 109 -6.27 -9.35 5.38
C ASP A 109 -5.86 -7.87 5.39
N TYR A 110 -6.69 -6.99 5.95
CA TYR A 110 -6.42 -5.55 6.05
C TYR A 110 -5.09 -5.24 6.76
N TRP A 111 -4.84 -5.86 7.91
CA TRP A 111 -3.60 -5.66 8.65
C TRP A 111 -2.41 -6.37 8.00
N ASP A 112 -2.61 -7.51 7.33
CA ASP A 112 -1.59 -8.14 6.49
C ASP A 112 -1.21 -7.23 5.31
N TYR A 113 -2.18 -6.66 4.59
CA TYR A 113 -1.93 -5.76 3.47
C TYR A 113 -1.27 -4.44 3.91
N THR A 114 -1.71 -3.89 5.04
CA THR A 114 -1.08 -2.72 5.66
C THR A 114 0.37 -2.99 6.07
N HIS A 115 0.71 -4.20 6.46
CA HIS A 115 2.10 -4.60 6.73
C HIS A 115 2.90 -4.72 5.42
N ARG A 116 2.36 -5.39 4.40
CA ARG A 116 3.05 -5.65 3.11
C ARG A 116 3.47 -4.39 2.36
N ILE A 117 2.81 -3.26 2.54
CA ILE A 117 3.24 -2.01 1.89
C ILE A 117 4.58 -1.51 2.42
N PHE A 118 5.05 -2.00 3.56
CA PHE A 118 6.38 -1.70 4.11
C PHE A 118 7.44 -2.73 3.72
N GLU A 119 7.06 -3.87 3.14
CA GLU A 119 7.98 -4.94 2.72
C GLU A 119 8.50 -4.68 1.30
N TRP A 120 9.65 -4.02 1.19
CA TRP A 120 10.29 -3.76 -0.09
C TRP A 120 11.13 -4.97 -0.51
N THR A 121 10.92 -5.45 -1.75
CA THR A 121 11.52 -6.70 -2.27
C THR A 121 13.04 -6.68 -2.37
N ASP A 122 13.66 -5.50 -2.31
CA ASP A 122 15.11 -5.31 -2.29
C ASP A 122 15.70 -5.16 -0.88
N GLY A 123 14.88 -5.35 0.17
CA GLY A 123 15.27 -5.18 1.57
C GLY A 123 15.44 -3.72 2.00
N GLY A 124 15.04 -2.76 1.16
CA GLY A 124 15.03 -1.35 1.51
C GLY A 124 13.83 -0.93 2.33
N TYR A 125 13.70 0.38 2.55
CA TYR A 125 12.65 0.96 3.40
C TYR A 125 11.93 2.09 2.67
N SER A 126 10.68 2.37 3.09
CA SER A 126 9.97 3.58 2.73
C SER A 126 10.67 4.81 3.31
N ASN A 127 10.72 5.89 2.56
CA ASN A 127 11.16 7.19 3.05
C ASN A 127 10.04 8.23 3.07
N MET A 128 8.85 7.87 2.56
CA MET A 128 7.64 8.67 2.60
C MET A 128 6.42 7.79 2.88
N ILE A 129 5.47 8.31 3.65
CA ILE A 129 4.19 7.65 3.93
C ILE A 129 3.08 8.61 3.53
N LEU A 130 2.10 8.10 2.77
CA LEU A 130 0.83 8.75 2.51
C LEU A 130 -0.24 7.90 3.20
N ASP A 131 -0.84 8.40 4.27
CA ASP A 131 -1.68 7.61 5.17
C ASP A 131 -2.98 8.37 5.49
N ASP A 132 -4.11 7.83 5.08
CA ASP A 132 -5.44 8.33 5.40
C ASP A 132 -6.06 7.49 6.53
N GLY A 133 -6.31 8.14 7.65
CA GLY A 133 -6.79 7.49 8.87
C GLY A 133 -5.70 7.17 9.89
N GLY A 134 -4.45 6.98 9.47
CA GLY A 134 -3.30 6.82 10.37
C GLY A 134 -2.96 5.38 10.75
N ASP A 135 -3.60 4.37 10.15
CA ASP A 135 -3.41 2.96 10.52
C ASP A 135 -2.02 2.42 10.14
N ALA A 136 -1.50 2.80 8.97
CA ALA A 136 -0.15 2.45 8.57
C ALA A 136 0.89 3.09 9.50
N THR A 137 0.68 4.33 9.89
CA THR A 137 1.50 5.06 10.86
C THR A 137 1.40 4.43 12.26
N LEU A 138 0.19 4.03 12.68
CA LEU A 138 -0.04 3.34 13.95
C LEU A 138 0.73 2.02 14.02
N LEU A 139 0.66 1.20 12.96
CA LEU A 139 1.39 -0.06 12.86
C LEU A 139 2.89 0.14 13.07
N LEU A 140 3.51 1.13 12.41
CA LEU A 140 4.93 1.42 12.57
C LEU A 140 5.27 1.89 13.98
N HIS A 141 4.49 2.80 14.56
CA HIS A 141 4.76 3.30 15.92
C HIS A 141 4.58 2.23 16.98
N LEU A 142 3.56 1.38 16.86
CA LEU A 142 3.38 0.25 17.77
C LEU A 142 4.48 -0.80 17.60
N GLY A 143 4.88 -1.11 16.37
CA GLY A 143 5.98 -2.01 16.06
C GLY A 143 7.28 -1.52 16.71
N ALA A 144 7.68 -0.27 16.48
CA ALA A 144 8.89 0.32 17.07
C ALA A 144 8.86 0.39 18.60
N ARG A 145 7.67 0.46 19.22
CA ARG A 145 7.54 0.35 20.69
C ARG A 145 7.67 -1.08 21.14
N ALA A 146 7.07 -2.03 20.41
CA ALA A 146 7.07 -3.44 20.74
C ALA A 146 8.48 -4.07 20.60
N GLU A 147 9.31 -3.59 19.69
CA GLU A 147 10.74 -3.94 19.60
C GLU A 147 11.50 -3.63 20.91
N LYS A 148 11.11 -2.58 21.62
CA LYS A 148 11.73 -2.16 22.88
C LYS A 148 11.09 -2.82 24.08
N ASP A 149 9.78 -3.02 24.04
CA ASP A 149 8.98 -3.60 25.12
C ASP A 149 7.74 -4.28 24.56
N ILE A 150 7.80 -5.59 24.39
CA ILE A 150 6.70 -6.41 23.88
C ILE A 150 5.43 -6.34 24.75
N SER A 151 5.54 -5.90 26.01
CA SER A 151 4.40 -5.80 26.92
C SER A 151 3.36 -4.77 26.47
N VAL A 152 3.72 -3.83 25.58
CA VAL A 152 2.77 -2.87 24.98
C VAL A 152 1.68 -3.57 24.17
N LEU A 153 1.90 -4.81 23.73
CA LEU A 153 0.96 -5.64 22.99
C LEU A 153 0.26 -6.70 23.87
N ALA A 154 0.29 -6.57 25.21
CA ALA A 154 -0.22 -7.60 26.12
C ALA A 154 -1.74 -7.58 26.27
N LYS A 155 -2.38 -6.43 26.14
CA LYS A 155 -3.79 -6.25 26.49
C LYS A 155 -4.53 -5.49 25.37
N PRO A 156 -5.01 -6.19 24.33
CA PRO A 156 -5.84 -5.56 23.31
C PRO A 156 -7.19 -5.14 23.92
N GLY A 157 -7.69 -3.97 23.53
CA GLY A 157 -8.98 -3.43 23.98
C GLY A 157 -10.12 -3.71 23.01
N SER A 158 -9.83 -4.25 21.81
CA SER A 158 -10.81 -4.56 20.76
C SER A 158 -10.40 -5.81 19.96
N GLU A 159 -11.32 -6.30 19.13
CA GLU A 159 -11.04 -7.37 18.17
C GLU A 159 -9.96 -6.92 17.16
N GLU A 160 -10.07 -5.69 16.66
CA GLU A 160 -9.12 -5.10 15.74
C GLU A 160 -7.72 -4.98 16.34
N GLU A 161 -7.59 -4.49 17.58
CA GLU A 161 -6.30 -4.48 18.29
C GLU A 161 -5.74 -5.89 18.52
N THR A 162 -6.59 -6.88 18.70
CA THR A 162 -6.14 -8.28 18.82
C THR A 162 -5.47 -8.75 17.54
N ILE A 163 -6.04 -8.43 16.38
CA ILE A 163 -5.50 -8.79 15.07
C ILE A 163 -4.22 -7.99 14.79
N LEU A 164 -4.24 -6.68 14.99
CA LEU A 164 -3.08 -5.81 14.83
C LEU A 164 -1.89 -6.27 15.69
N PHE A 165 -2.14 -6.55 16.98
CA PHE A 165 -1.08 -7.00 17.89
C PHE A 165 -0.52 -8.37 17.51
N ALA A 166 -1.37 -9.26 16.96
CA ALA A 166 -0.90 -10.55 16.43
C ALA A 166 -0.02 -10.36 15.18
N ALA A 167 -0.39 -9.47 14.26
CA ALA A 167 0.40 -9.14 13.07
C ALA A 167 1.78 -8.56 13.45
N ILE A 168 1.83 -7.62 14.39
CA ILE A 168 3.10 -7.04 14.87
C ILE A 168 3.97 -8.11 15.53
N LYS A 169 3.41 -8.97 16.39
CA LYS A 169 4.17 -10.05 17.04
C LYS A 169 4.76 -11.04 16.03
N ALA A 170 4.00 -11.40 14.98
CA ALA A 170 4.50 -12.27 13.93
C ALA A 170 5.70 -11.66 13.20
N CYS A 171 5.65 -10.38 12.87
CA CYS A 171 6.75 -9.65 12.25
C CYS A 171 8.02 -9.62 13.14
N LEU A 172 7.87 -9.36 14.42
CA LEU A 172 8.99 -9.32 15.38
C LEU A 172 9.67 -10.68 15.56
N LEU A 173 8.93 -11.78 15.48
CA LEU A 173 9.49 -13.13 15.53
C LEU A 173 10.38 -13.42 14.32
N TYR A 174 9.99 -12.99 13.12
CA TYR A 174 10.80 -13.15 11.91
C TYR A 174 12.11 -12.35 11.96
N THR A 175 12.11 -11.17 12.59
CA THR A 175 13.34 -10.35 12.70
C THR A 175 14.30 -10.86 13.77
N SER A 176 13.82 -11.53 14.82
CA SER A 176 14.67 -12.13 15.86
C SER A 176 15.39 -13.38 15.37
N ASP A 177 14.70 -14.24 14.60
CA ASP A 177 15.30 -15.47 14.05
C ASP A 177 16.36 -15.18 12.97
N ALA A 178 16.22 -14.06 12.23
CA ALA A 178 17.19 -13.64 11.22
C ALA A 178 18.46 -12.98 11.81
N ALA A 179 18.43 -12.59 13.09
CA ALA A 179 19.58 -12.00 13.77
C ALA A 179 20.49 -13.05 14.47
N ASP A 180 20.04 -14.30 14.55
CA ASP A 180 20.76 -15.42 15.20
C ASP A 180 21.46 -16.36 14.16
N GLU A 181 21.39 -16.07 12.84
CA GLU A 181 22.13 -16.73 11.76
C GLU A 181 23.29 -15.84 11.25
#